data_a970d5048e33e7a9912d98299aa4b512
#
_entry.id   a970d5048e33e7a9912d98299aa4b512
#
_cell.length_a   1.000
_cell.length_b   1.000
_cell.length_c   1.000
_cell.angle_alpha   90.00
_cell.angle_beta   90.00
_cell.angle_gamma   90.00
#
_symmetry.space_group_name_H-M   'P 1'
#
loop_
_entity.id
_entity.type
_entity.pdbx_description
1 polymer ?
#
loop_
_entity_poly.entity_id
_entity_poly.type
_entity_poly.pdbx_seq_one_letter_code
_entity_poly.pdbx_strand_id
1 'polypeptide(L)'
;ARPTLFNVVDCQDVRVEDVRLRNSAGWGLSFHQCCDMTLRGLDILNRAYWNNDGIDLTDCKRVLVEHCNVNSADDGICLKSYDPESGNDSITIRHCEIRSSASAIKFGSASWGGFRHIRISDIRVFDTFRSALAIESVDGAIVEDVVADGIVARNTGNPLFMRLGQRAGHRKGVLRNITIRNLTCDVPFGRPDEGYDLRGPETS
;
A
#
# COMPACT_ATOMS: atom_id res chain seq x y z
N ALA A 1 -9.67 5.19 -19.47
CA ALA A 1 -8.80 4.90 -18.31
C ALA A 1 -7.41 4.57 -18.82
N ARG A 2 -6.38 5.06 -18.15
CA ARG A 2 -4.99 4.73 -18.46
C ARG A 2 -4.69 3.29 -18.02
N PRO A 3 -3.95 2.50 -18.81
CA PRO A 3 -3.65 1.14 -18.46
C PRO A 3 -2.70 1.04 -17.25
N THR A 4 -2.91 0.05 -16.41
CA THR A 4 -1.93 -0.46 -15.45
C THR A 4 -0.78 -1.12 -16.20
N LEU A 5 0.43 -1.02 -15.67
CA LEU A 5 1.58 -1.68 -16.29
C LEU A 5 1.48 -3.21 -16.19
N PHE A 6 1.03 -3.70 -15.04
CA PHE A 6 0.86 -5.13 -14.75
C PHE A 6 -0.49 -5.34 -14.07
N ASN A 7 -1.41 -6.04 -14.73
CA ASN A 7 -2.74 -6.32 -14.17
C ASN A 7 -2.99 -7.82 -14.18
N VAL A 8 -3.13 -8.39 -12.98
CA VAL A 8 -3.32 -9.82 -12.76
C VAL A 8 -4.61 -10.01 -11.97
N VAL A 9 -5.52 -10.82 -12.48
CA VAL A 9 -6.86 -10.98 -11.92
C VAL A 9 -7.19 -12.46 -11.78
N ASP A 10 -7.70 -12.85 -10.61
CA ASP A 10 -8.19 -14.20 -10.31
C ASP A 10 -7.17 -15.30 -10.64
N CYS A 11 -5.93 -15.07 -10.19
CA CYS A 11 -4.81 -15.99 -10.44
C CYS A 11 -4.30 -16.61 -9.13
N GLN A 12 -3.76 -17.82 -9.24
CA GLN A 12 -3.15 -18.55 -8.15
C GLN A 12 -1.70 -18.93 -8.50
N ASP A 13 -0.85 -19.10 -7.45
CA ASP A 13 0.57 -19.47 -7.58
C ASP A 13 1.36 -18.48 -8.45
N VAL A 14 1.16 -17.16 -8.22
CA VAL A 14 1.80 -16.10 -9.00
C VAL A 14 3.16 -15.76 -8.41
N ARG A 15 4.19 -15.71 -9.24
CA ARG A 15 5.51 -15.23 -8.87
C ARG A 15 5.97 -14.13 -9.81
N VAL A 16 6.40 -13.00 -9.23
CA VAL A 16 7.05 -11.91 -9.94
C VAL A 16 8.34 -11.60 -9.20
N GLU A 17 9.46 -11.95 -9.79
CA GLU A 17 10.76 -11.89 -9.11
C GLU A 17 11.80 -11.19 -9.99
N ASP A 18 12.63 -10.35 -9.35
CA ASP A 18 13.78 -9.66 -9.96
C ASP A 18 13.42 -8.84 -11.21
N VAL A 19 12.27 -8.18 -11.18
CA VAL A 19 11.75 -7.38 -12.30
C VAL A 19 11.94 -5.89 -12.02
N ARG A 20 12.39 -5.17 -13.03
CA ARG A 20 12.50 -3.71 -13.02
C ARG A 20 11.37 -3.07 -13.80
N LEU A 21 10.59 -2.20 -13.15
CA LEU A 21 9.40 -1.56 -13.72
C LEU A 21 9.54 -0.04 -13.69
N ARG A 22 9.15 0.62 -14.77
CA ARG A 22 9.32 2.07 -14.95
C ARG A 22 8.08 2.71 -15.55
N ASN A 23 7.55 3.71 -14.85
CA ASN A 23 6.58 4.69 -15.35
C ASN A 23 5.36 4.09 -16.05
N SER A 24 4.50 3.47 -15.28
CA SER A 24 3.16 3.07 -15.73
C SER A 24 2.33 4.29 -16.15
N ALA A 25 1.34 4.08 -16.99
CA ALA A 25 0.34 5.11 -17.27
C ALA A 25 -0.69 5.28 -16.14
N GLY A 26 -0.82 4.32 -15.24
CA GLY A 26 -1.66 4.33 -14.04
C GLY A 26 -0.95 3.60 -12.90
N TRP A 27 -1.66 2.73 -12.18
CA TRP A 27 -1.05 1.87 -11.18
C TRP A 27 0.10 1.04 -11.76
N GLY A 28 1.11 0.75 -10.96
CA GLY A 28 2.27 -0.04 -11.39
C GLY A 28 1.90 -1.50 -11.54
N LEU A 29 1.93 -2.24 -10.45
CA LEU A 29 1.44 -3.62 -10.37
C LEU A 29 0.10 -3.66 -9.65
N SER A 30 -0.87 -4.31 -10.26
CA SER A 30 -2.21 -4.46 -9.70
C SER A 30 -2.61 -5.94 -9.72
N PHE A 31 -2.93 -6.46 -8.55
CA PHE A 31 -3.38 -7.83 -8.35
C PHE A 31 -4.78 -7.80 -7.74
N HIS A 32 -5.72 -8.49 -8.37
CA HIS A 32 -7.10 -8.57 -7.90
C HIS A 32 -7.50 -10.01 -7.67
N GLN A 33 -8.01 -10.31 -6.47
CA GLN A 33 -8.53 -11.64 -6.10
C GLN A 33 -7.54 -12.78 -6.36
N CYS A 34 -6.25 -12.48 -6.26
CA CYS A 34 -5.18 -13.45 -6.45
C CYS A 34 -4.78 -14.10 -5.13
N CYS A 35 -4.22 -15.30 -5.20
CA CYS A 35 -3.75 -15.99 -4.02
C CYS A 35 -2.43 -16.75 -4.25
N ASP A 36 -1.75 -17.08 -3.14
CA ASP A 36 -0.49 -17.81 -3.14
C ASP A 36 0.58 -17.08 -3.99
N MET A 37 0.85 -15.82 -3.62
CA MET A 37 1.72 -14.97 -4.42
C MET A 37 3.06 -14.70 -3.74
N THR A 38 4.11 -14.59 -4.57
CA THR A 38 5.42 -14.06 -4.16
C THR A 38 5.84 -12.92 -5.09
N LEU A 39 6.05 -11.74 -4.51
CA LEU A 39 6.59 -10.55 -5.15
C LEU A 39 7.93 -10.24 -4.51
N ARG A 40 9.02 -10.48 -5.20
CA ARG A 40 10.38 -10.40 -4.63
C ARG A 40 11.36 -9.66 -5.52
N GLY A 41 12.25 -8.89 -4.92
CA GLY A 41 13.36 -8.25 -5.64
C GLY A 41 12.90 -7.25 -6.70
N LEU A 42 11.73 -6.64 -6.54
CA LEU A 42 11.18 -5.72 -7.52
C LEU A 42 11.79 -4.34 -7.35
N ASP A 43 12.21 -3.74 -8.46
CA ASP A 43 12.69 -2.36 -8.53
C ASP A 43 11.69 -1.51 -9.33
N ILE A 44 10.84 -0.79 -8.61
CA ILE A 44 9.71 -0.04 -9.16
C ILE A 44 9.98 1.46 -9.04
N LEU A 45 9.99 2.14 -10.18
CA LEU A 45 9.96 3.60 -10.28
C LEU A 45 8.73 4.01 -11.08
N ASN A 46 7.69 4.44 -10.40
CA ASN A 46 6.40 4.79 -10.98
C ASN A 46 5.98 6.22 -10.57
N ARG A 47 6.52 7.23 -11.27
CA ARG A 47 6.37 8.65 -10.92
C ARG A 47 6.01 9.55 -12.09
N ALA A 48 5.58 9.01 -13.22
CA ALA A 48 5.30 9.80 -14.41
C ALA A 48 3.95 10.55 -14.34
N TYR A 49 2.98 9.97 -13.67
CA TYR A 49 1.62 10.48 -13.65
C TYR A 49 0.98 10.42 -12.28
N TRP A 50 -0.17 11.05 -12.17
CA TRP A 50 -1.10 10.89 -11.05
C TRP A 50 -1.62 9.44 -10.96
N ASN A 51 -1.96 8.94 -9.77
CA ASN A 51 -2.32 7.54 -9.50
C ASN A 51 -1.23 6.53 -9.91
N ASN A 52 0.02 6.91 -9.84
CA ASN A 52 1.12 6.01 -10.03
C ASN A 52 1.46 5.30 -8.71
N ASP A 53 0.57 4.43 -8.25
CA ASP A 53 0.83 3.51 -7.14
C ASP A 53 1.96 2.53 -7.52
N GLY A 54 2.64 1.98 -6.54
CA GLY A 54 3.69 0.99 -6.77
C GLY A 54 3.12 -0.42 -6.94
N ILE A 55 2.61 -0.99 -5.84
CA ILE A 55 2.02 -2.32 -5.79
C ILE A 55 0.64 -2.22 -5.14
N ASP A 56 -0.39 -2.68 -5.83
CA ASP A 56 -1.76 -2.76 -5.35
C ASP A 56 -2.20 -4.21 -5.17
N LEU A 57 -2.59 -4.56 -3.97
CA LEU A 57 -3.17 -5.86 -3.62
C LEU A 57 -4.64 -5.66 -3.28
N THR A 58 -5.53 -6.14 -4.14
CA THR A 58 -6.97 -6.00 -3.97
C THR A 58 -7.61 -7.35 -3.72
N ASP A 59 -8.16 -7.55 -2.53
CA ASP A 59 -8.84 -8.78 -2.13
C ASP A 59 -7.97 -10.05 -2.35
N CYS A 60 -6.67 -9.94 -2.07
CA CYS A 60 -5.68 -10.99 -2.27
C CYS A 60 -5.43 -11.81 -0.99
N LYS A 61 -4.98 -13.06 -1.15
CA LYS A 61 -4.75 -13.96 -0.01
C LYS A 61 -3.40 -14.66 -0.11
N ARG A 62 -2.73 -14.84 1.04
CA ARG A 62 -1.42 -15.52 1.15
C ARG A 62 -0.39 -14.94 0.20
N VAL A 63 -0.03 -13.68 0.47
CA VAL A 63 0.93 -12.92 -0.35
C VAL A 63 2.18 -12.61 0.45
N LEU A 64 3.32 -12.83 -0.17
CA LEU A 64 4.62 -12.37 0.30
C LEU A 64 5.14 -11.27 -0.63
N VAL A 65 5.41 -10.09 -0.06
CA VAL A 65 6.12 -8.98 -0.72
C VAL A 65 7.42 -8.77 0.03
N GLU A 66 8.56 -9.01 -0.61
CA GLU A 66 9.84 -8.87 0.07
C GLU A 66 10.98 -8.38 -0.83
N HIS A 67 11.95 -7.71 -0.21
CA HIS A 67 13.15 -7.20 -0.88
C HIS A 67 12.83 -6.31 -2.09
N CYS A 68 11.75 -5.55 -2.01
CA CYS A 68 11.33 -4.64 -3.07
C CYS A 68 11.79 -3.21 -2.79
N ASN A 69 12.18 -2.51 -3.84
CA ASN A 69 12.42 -1.07 -3.84
C ASN A 69 11.28 -0.40 -4.61
N VAL A 70 10.50 0.44 -3.93
CA VAL A 70 9.31 1.07 -4.52
C VAL A 70 9.43 2.60 -4.41
N ASN A 71 9.35 3.26 -5.55
CA ASN A 71 9.32 4.72 -5.64
C ASN A 71 8.13 5.14 -6.49
N SER A 72 7.09 5.68 -5.85
CA SER A 72 5.78 5.93 -6.44
C SER A 72 5.36 7.40 -6.32
N ALA A 73 4.53 7.84 -7.26
CA ALA A 73 3.90 9.17 -7.21
C ALA A 73 2.58 9.18 -6.42
N ASP A 74 2.03 8.02 -6.14
CA ASP A 74 0.91 7.80 -5.23
C ASP A 74 1.33 6.77 -4.17
N ASP A 75 0.43 5.95 -3.62
CA ASP A 75 0.75 5.00 -2.56
C ASP A 75 1.85 3.98 -2.99
N GLY A 76 2.72 3.62 -2.07
CA GLY A 76 3.84 2.70 -2.36
C GLY A 76 3.38 1.25 -2.49
N ILE A 77 3.01 0.63 -1.37
CA ILE A 77 2.37 -0.69 -1.33
C ILE A 77 0.99 -0.52 -0.72
N CYS A 78 -0.05 -0.78 -1.50
CA CYS A 78 -1.42 -0.49 -1.12
C CYS A 78 -2.27 -1.77 -1.08
N LEU A 79 -2.93 -1.99 0.05
CA LEU A 79 -3.94 -3.03 0.23
C LEU A 79 -5.32 -2.40 0.04
N LYS A 80 -6.11 -2.88 -0.90
CA LYS A 80 -7.47 -2.42 -1.20
C LYS A 80 -8.46 -3.56 -1.05
N SER A 81 -9.71 -3.26 -0.76
CA SER A 81 -10.77 -4.24 -0.76
C SER A 81 -12.03 -3.64 -1.37
N TYR A 82 -12.52 -4.25 -2.43
CA TYR A 82 -13.75 -3.85 -3.13
C TYR A 82 -14.88 -4.85 -2.95
N ASP A 83 -14.58 -6.10 -2.63
CA ASP A 83 -15.56 -7.14 -2.40
C ASP A 83 -15.90 -7.23 -0.90
N PRO A 84 -17.16 -6.95 -0.48
CA PRO A 84 -17.58 -7.04 0.91
C PRO A 84 -17.44 -8.44 1.52
N GLU A 85 -17.46 -9.47 0.71
CA GLU A 85 -17.37 -10.88 1.15
C GLU A 85 -15.95 -11.44 1.09
N SER A 86 -14.98 -10.62 0.64
CA SER A 86 -13.59 -11.02 0.51
C SER A 86 -12.67 -10.14 1.38
N GLY A 87 -11.58 -9.67 0.84
CA GLY A 87 -10.59 -8.84 1.50
C GLY A 87 -9.18 -9.40 1.36
N ASN A 88 -8.22 -8.64 1.86
CA ASN A 88 -6.84 -9.12 1.95
C ASN A 88 -6.64 -9.95 3.21
N ASP A 89 -6.07 -11.12 3.08
CA ASP A 89 -5.82 -12.04 4.19
C ASP A 89 -4.44 -12.70 4.07
N SER A 90 -3.73 -12.79 5.19
CA SER A 90 -2.42 -13.46 5.26
C SER A 90 -1.39 -12.81 4.33
N ILE A 91 -1.20 -11.49 4.47
CA ILE A 91 -0.24 -10.73 3.69
C ILE A 91 1.00 -10.45 4.54
N THR A 92 2.17 -10.74 3.99
CA THR A 92 3.47 -10.39 4.60
C THR A 92 4.21 -9.41 3.69
N ILE A 93 4.62 -8.27 4.26
CA ILE A 93 5.44 -7.25 3.60
C ILE A 93 6.69 -7.08 4.44
N ARG A 94 7.87 -7.35 3.87
CA ARG A 94 9.11 -7.26 4.63
C ARG A 94 10.34 -6.90 3.81
N HIS A 95 11.36 -6.35 4.48
CA HIS A 95 12.64 -5.99 3.88
C HIS A 95 12.49 -5.12 2.63
N CYS A 96 11.55 -4.17 2.65
CA CYS A 96 11.28 -3.28 1.54
C CYS A 96 11.77 -1.86 1.83
N GLU A 97 12.15 -1.16 0.77
CA GLU A 97 12.52 0.24 0.79
C GLU A 97 11.50 1.04 -0.04
N ILE A 98 10.88 2.07 0.56
CA ILE A 98 9.71 2.71 -0.04
C ILE A 98 9.83 4.23 0.03
N ARG A 99 9.60 4.88 -1.10
CA ARG A 99 9.36 6.32 -1.25
C ARG A 99 8.02 6.55 -1.92
N SER A 100 7.23 7.53 -1.45
CA SER A 100 5.90 7.78 -1.98
C SER A 100 5.52 9.26 -1.90
N SER A 101 4.86 9.79 -2.93
CA SER A 101 4.21 11.10 -2.83
C SER A 101 2.85 11.05 -2.11
N ALA A 102 2.43 9.88 -1.64
CA ALA A 102 1.29 9.66 -0.76
C ALA A 102 1.75 8.89 0.48
N SER A 103 1.31 7.66 0.71
CA SER A 103 1.71 6.84 1.85
C SER A 103 2.58 5.66 1.42
N ALA A 104 3.60 5.32 2.22
CA ALA A 104 4.51 4.23 1.87
C ALA A 104 3.80 2.87 1.89
N ILE A 105 3.14 2.54 2.99
CA ILE A 105 2.25 1.37 3.08
C ILE A 105 0.87 1.86 3.49
N LYS A 106 -0.17 1.40 2.76
CA LYS A 106 -1.53 1.85 2.99
C LYS A 106 -2.54 0.72 2.92
N PHE A 107 -3.52 0.75 3.80
CA PHE A 107 -4.74 -0.04 3.78
C PHE A 107 -5.89 0.89 3.41
N GLY A 108 -6.57 0.59 2.31
CA GLY A 108 -7.65 1.42 1.80
C GLY A 108 -7.18 2.45 0.74
N SER A 109 -7.88 3.52 0.53
CA SER A 109 -9.18 3.83 1.19
C SER A 109 -10.33 2.89 0.82
N ALA A 110 -10.31 2.20 -0.35
CA ALA A 110 -11.31 1.16 -0.65
C ALA A 110 -11.18 0.02 0.37
N SER A 111 -12.22 -0.14 1.20
CA SER A 111 -12.18 -0.98 2.40
C SER A 111 -13.55 -1.61 2.69
N TRP A 112 -14.01 -2.47 1.78
CA TRP A 112 -15.31 -3.13 1.88
C TRP A 112 -15.27 -4.46 2.64
N GLY A 113 -14.39 -5.39 2.27
CA GLY A 113 -14.33 -6.73 2.87
C GLY A 113 -13.44 -6.81 4.10
N GLY A 114 -12.21 -6.34 4.02
CA GLY A 114 -11.34 -6.29 5.19
C GLY A 114 -9.87 -6.54 4.93
N PHE A 115 -9.13 -6.48 6.02
CA PHE A 115 -7.68 -6.71 6.04
C PHE A 115 -7.36 -7.52 7.30
N ARG A 116 -6.90 -8.76 7.14
CA ARG A 116 -6.68 -9.70 8.24
C ARG A 116 -5.33 -10.38 8.17
N HIS A 117 -4.77 -10.71 9.31
CA HIS A 117 -3.52 -11.46 9.42
C HIS A 117 -2.36 -10.81 8.62
N ILE A 118 -2.19 -9.50 8.78
CA ILE A 118 -1.17 -8.74 8.05
C ILE A 118 0.09 -8.60 8.89
N ARG A 119 1.24 -8.89 8.30
CA ARG A 119 2.56 -8.79 8.93
C ARG A 119 3.46 -7.86 8.12
N ILE A 120 3.96 -6.82 8.75
CA ILE A 120 4.85 -5.82 8.16
C ILE A 120 6.11 -5.78 9.00
N SER A 121 7.30 -5.99 8.40
CA SER A 121 8.56 -5.92 9.14
C SER A 121 9.74 -5.42 8.32
N ASP A 122 10.70 -4.81 9.00
CA ASP A 122 11.96 -4.37 8.40
C ASP A 122 11.75 -3.47 7.18
N ILE A 123 10.97 -2.40 7.34
CA ILE A 123 10.64 -1.45 6.29
C ILE A 123 11.46 -0.18 6.48
N ARG A 124 12.06 0.27 5.39
CA ARG A 124 12.66 1.61 5.29
C ARG A 124 11.77 2.51 4.47
N VAL A 125 11.43 3.65 5.03
CA VAL A 125 10.64 4.68 4.35
C VAL A 125 11.46 5.96 4.28
N PHE A 126 11.45 6.64 3.14
CA PHE A 126 12.16 7.90 2.98
C PHE A 126 11.42 8.83 2.02
N ASP A 127 11.60 10.13 2.18
CA ASP A 127 11.04 11.16 1.30
C ASP A 127 9.56 10.90 0.96
N THR A 128 8.76 10.60 1.98
CA THR A 128 7.35 10.22 1.80
C THR A 128 6.44 11.35 2.27
N PHE A 129 5.54 11.80 1.40
CA PHE A 129 4.77 13.02 1.65
C PHE A 129 3.74 12.87 2.78
N ARG A 130 3.01 11.76 2.83
CA ARG A 130 1.99 11.50 3.86
C ARG A 130 2.56 10.60 4.96
N SER A 131 2.20 9.36 5.00
CA SER A 131 2.46 8.47 6.12
C SER A 131 3.40 7.32 5.80
N ALA A 132 4.24 6.93 6.76
CA ALA A 132 4.98 5.69 6.65
C ALA A 132 4.02 4.49 6.63
N LEU A 133 3.01 4.51 7.52
CA LEU A 133 1.94 3.51 7.55
C LEU A 133 0.58 4.20 7.68
N ALA A 134 -0.36 3.89 6.79
CA ALA A 134 -1.74 4.35 6.84
C ALA A 134 -2.71 3.16 6.91
N ILE A 135 -3.63 3.15 7.87
CA ILE A 135 -4.63 2.11 8.07
C ILE A 135 -6.01 2.75 8.06
N GLU A 136 -6.75 2.56 6.97
CA GLU A 136 -8.07 3.15 6.81
C GLU A 136 -9.14 2.07 6.63
N SER A 137 -10.20 2.15 7.45
CA SER A 137 -11.45 1.44 7.23
C SER A 137 -12.57 2.46 7.12
N VAL A 138 -12.96 2.79 5.91
CA VAL A 138 -13.95 3.84 5.62
C VAL A 138 -15.22 3.34 4.92
N ASP A 139 -15.22 2.08 4.46
CA ASP A 139 -16.35 1.44 3.77
C ASP A 139 -16.94 0.26 4.56
N GLY A 140 -16.57 0.11 5.82
CA GLY A 140 -17.09 -0.92 6.71
C GLY A 140 -16.24 -2.17 6.85
N ALA A 141 -14.98 -2.13 6.42
CA ALA A 141 -14.03 -3.22 6.58
C ALA A 141 -13.75 -3.54 8.06
N ILE A 142 -13.48 -4.80 8.32
CA ILE A 142 -12.82 -5.23 9.55
C ILE A 142 -11.32 -5.31 9.29
N VAL A 143 -10.56 -4.51 10.02
CA VAL A 143 -9.10 -4.58 10.05
C VAL A 143 -8.70 -5.23 11.35
N GLU A 144 -8.11 -6.40 11.28
CA GLU A 144 -7.78 -7.18 12.47
C GLU A 144 -6.50 -7.99 12.32
N ASP A 145 -5.86 -8.23 13.45
CA ASP A 145 -4.61 -9.01 13.53
C ASP A 145 -3.52 -8.46 12.60
N VAL A 146 -3.22 -7.18 12.77
CA VAL A 146 -2.15 -6.50 12.05
C VAL A 146 -0.96 -6.31 12.99
N VAL A 147 0.22 -6.73 12.55
CA VAL A 147 1.47 -6.48 13.27
C VAL A 147 2.43 -5.74 12.33
N ALA A 148 2.85 -4.55 12.74
CA ALA A 148 3.91 -3.78 12.11
C ALA A 148 5.09 -3.67 13.08
N ASP A 149 6.25 -4.20 12.70
CA ASP A 149 7.44 -4.30 13.54
C ASP A 149 8.71 -3.89 12.78
N GLY A 150 9.39 -2.86 13.22
CA GLY A 150 10.62 -2.43 12.57
C GLY A 150 10.38 -1.57 11.33
N ILE A 151 9.77 -0.39 11.50
CA ILE A 151 9.66 0.62 10.45
C ILE A 151 10.58 1.78 10.79
N VAL A 152 11.51 2.09 9.90
CA VAL A 152 12.39 3.25 10.02
C VAL A 152 12.06 4.21 8.89
N ALA A 153 11.48 5.36 9.24
CA ALA A 153 11.08 6.41 8.32
C ALA A 153 11.96 7.65 8.48
N ARG A 154 12.43 8.21 7.38
CA ARG A 154 13.20 9.46 7.36
C ARG A 154 12.60 10.42 6.38
N ASN A 155 12.62 11.70 6.71
CA ASN A 155 12.03 12.75 5.88
C ASN A 155 10.62 12.33 5.41
N THR A 156 9.75 12.00 6.38
CA THR A 156 8.41 11.48 6.12
C THR A 156 7.38 12.31 6.88
N GLY A 157 6.29 12.67 6.21
CA GLY A 157 5.33 13.65 6.74
C GLY A 157 4.65 13.22 8.03
N ASN A 158 4.48 11.88 8.25
CA ASN A 158 3.85 11.39 9.46
C ASN A 158 4.16 9.89 9.67
N PRO A 159 4.40 9.42 10.90
CA PRO A 159 4.73 8.02 11.15
C PRO A 159 3.55 7.08 10.90
N LEU A 160 2.36 7.46 11.38
CA LEU A 160 1.19 6.60 11.42
C LEU A 160 -0.09 7.39 11.21
N PHE A 161 -0.94 6.93 10.32
CA PHE A 161 -2.30 7.42 10.14
C PHE A 161 -3.30 6.28 10.30
N MET A 162 -4.25 6.42 11.22
CA MET A 162 -5.31 5.44 11.41
C MET A 162 -6.67 6.13 11.36
N ARG A 163 -7.59 5.58 10.56
CA ARG A 163 -8.90 6.18 10.36
C ARG A 163 -10.01 5.14 10.31
N LEU A 164 -11.03 5.35 11.14
CA LEU A 164 -12.35 4.78 10.93
C LEU A 164 -13.26 5.82 10.28
N GLY A 165 -13.95 5.41 9.24
CA GLY A 165 -14.93 6.23 8.53
C GLY A 165 -16.21 5.45 8.26
N GLN A 166 -17.17 6.12 7.64
CA GLN A 166 -18.46 5.54 7.26
C GLN A 166 -18.88 6.10 5.89
N ARG A 167 -18.02 5.90 4.88
CA ARG A 167 -18.29 6.40 3.53
C ARG A 167 -19.41 5.60 2.84
N ALA A 168 -19.50 4.32 3.13
CA ALA A 168 -20.47 3.39 2.54
C ALA A 168 -21.79 3.28 3.36
N GLY A 169 -22.26 4.39 3.94
CA GLY A 169 -23.58 4.45 4.56
C GLY A 169 -23.68 3.71 5.90
N HIS A 170 -24.33 2.54 5.94
CA HIS A 170 -24.68 1.85 7.20
C HIS A 170 -23.58 0.96 7.77
N ARG A 171 -22.56 0.61 6.99
CA ARG A 171 -21.49 -0.27 7.43
C ARG A 171 -20.50 0.51 8.28
N LYS A 172 -20.28 0.03 9.50
CA LYS A 172 -19.24 0.55 10.39
C LYS A 172 -18.00 -0.32 10.31
N GLY A 173 -16.86 0.31 10.04
CA GLY A 173 -15.57 -0.36 10.11
C GLY A 173 -15.19 -0.72 11.54
N VAL A 174 -14.26 -1.66 11.66
CA VAL A 174 -13.67 -2.08 12.93
C VAL A 174 -12.17 -2.13 12.78
N LEU A 175 -11.45 -1.56 13.75
CA LEU A 175 -10.00 -1.75 13.92
C LEU A 175 -9.78 -2.46 15.25
N ARG A 176 -9.18 -3.66 15.21
CA ARG A 176 -8.88 -4.43 16.44
C ARG A 176 -7.62 -5.29 16.31
N ASN A 177 -6.97 -5.58 17.43
CA ASN A 177 -5.75 -6.39 17.47
C ASN A 177 -4.66 -5.85 16.54
N ILE A 178 -4.39 -4.55 16.62
CA ILE A 178 -3.35 -3.89 15.84
C ILE A 178 -2.16 -3.62 16.76
N THR A 179 -1.02 -4.18 16.41
CA THR A 179 0.24 -3.99 17.13
C THR A 179 1.22 -3.25 16.24
N ILE A 180 1.74 -2.14 16.72
CA ILE A 180 2.80 -1.37 16.08
C ILE A 180 3.93 -1.19 17.07
N ARG A 181 5.11 -1.62 16.70
CA ARG A 181 6.30 -1.54 17.55
C ARG A 181 7.56 -1.29 16.74
N ASN A 182 8.60 -0.80 17.40
CA ASN A 182 9.88 -0.48 16.77
C ASN A 182 9.72 0.41 15.52
N LEU A 183 8.86 1.45 15.65
CA LEU A 183 8.64 2.45 14.61
C LEU A 183 9.39 3.72 14.99
N THR A 184 10.28 4.17 14.11
CA THR A 184 10.99 5.44 14.23
C THR A 184 10.68 6.29 13.00
N CYS A 185 10.43 7.59 13.21
CA CYS A 185 10.14 8.51 12.12
C CYS A 185 10.75 9.88 12.37
N ASP A 186 11.53 10.36 11.41
CA ASP A 186 11.99 11.73 11.37
C ASP A 186 11.06 12.56 10.49
N VAL A 187 10.22 13.39 11.12
CA VAL A 187 9.29 14.30 10.44
C VAL A 187 9.98 15.62 10.18
N PRO A 188 10.08 16.09 8.93
CA PRO A 188 10.75 17.34 8.60
C PRO A 188 9.88 18.56 8.93
N PHE A 189 10.49 19.74 9.08
CA PHE A 189 9.77 21.01 9.18
C PHE A 189 9.16 21.47 7.83
N GLY A 190 9.72 21.01 6.72
CA GLY A 190 9.27 21.30 5.37
C GLY A 190 8.51 20.13 4.75
N ARG A 191 8.29 20.21 3.44
CA ARG A 191 7.68 19.12 2.70
C ARG A 191 8.69 18.03 2.39
N PRO A 192 8.42 16.78 2.72
CA PRO A 192 9.36 15.68 2.47
C PRO A 192 9.45 15.27 1.00
N ASP A 193 8.42 15.53 0.24
CA ASP A 193 8.32 15.23 -1.20
C ASP A 193 7.26 16.15 -1.85
N GLU A 194 7.16 16.10 -3.16
CA GLU A 194 6.02 16.65 -3.88
C GLU A 194 4.78 15.81 -3.59
N GLY A 195 3.78 16.43 -2.96
CA GLY A 195 2.57 15.71 -2.61
C GLY A 195 1.75 15.30 -3.84
N TYR A 196 1.03 14.22 -3.71
CA TYR A 196 0.11 13.71 -4.72
C TYR A 196 -0.82 14.80 -5.29
N ASP A 197 -1.42 15.61 -4.41
CA ASP A 197 -2.39 16.64 -4.78
C ASP A 197 -1.77 17.83 -5.57
N LEU A 198 -0.46 17.92 -5.63
CA LEU A 198 0.25 18.98 -6.31
C LEU A 198 0.69 18.62 -7.74
N ARG A 199 0.51 17.38 -8.14
CA ARG A 199 0.92 16.91 -9.47
C ARG A 199 -0.01 17.35 -10.59
N GLY A 200 -1.13 17.94 -10.27
CA GLY A 200 -2.13 18.39 -11.22
C GLY A 200 -2.94 17.24 -11.85
N PRO A 201 -3.98 17.59 -12.61
CA PRO A 201 -4.78 16.61 -13.33
C PRO A 201 -3.96 15.96 -14.43
N GLU A 202 -4.34 14.74 -14.75
CA GLU A 202 -3.80 14.02 -15.91
C GLU A 202 -4.03 14.82 -17.18
N THR A 203 -2.98 15.15 -17.88
CA THR A 203 -3.13 15.56 -19.28
C THR A 203 -3.45 14.30 -20.08
N SER A 204 -4.66 14.25 -20.57
CA SER A 204 -5.19 13.19 -21.43
C SER A 204 -4.41 13.06 -22.73
#